data_afbd92c88c0a22ec2d7db2236a4138be
#
_entry.id   afbd92c88c0a22ec2d7db2236a4138be
#
_cell.length_a   1.000
_cell.length_b   1.000
_cell.length_c   1.000
_cell.angle_alpha   90.00
_cell.angle_beta   90.00
_cell.angle_gamma   90.00
#
_symmetry.space_group_name_H-M   'P 1'
#
loop_
_entity.id
_entity.type
_entity.pdbx_description
1 polymer ?
#
loop_
_entity_poly.entity_id
_entity_poly.type
_entity_poly.pdbx_seq_one_letter_code
_entity_poly.pdbx_strand_id
1 'polypeptide(L)'
;MTPFSILSDRLEAAANTDSAADGAAELLAISEAVLENWAESREMEPTRDEKEGFRLLALHRQGSKGVPSFNACRETCREVAYHFNLIQLQPDHPDTAKRLQMMGLVANHLLLFVSGKMQVEKLGEFCCASRPIRSEAGSDLEEIQEQNHA
;
A
#
# COMPACT_ATOMS: atom_id res chain seq x y z
N MET A 1 0.30 -14.71 -1.99
CA MET A 1 -0.02 -13.40 -1.37
C MET A 1 0.86 -13.19 -0.15
N THR A 2 1.56 -12.05 -0.10
CA THR A 2 2.42 -11.75 1.04
C THR A 2 1.59 -11.15 2.18
N PRO A 3 1.65 -11.72 3.39
CA PRO A 3 0.83 -11.19 4.51
C PRO A 3 1.15 -9.73 4.80
N PHE A 4 0.12 -8.97 5.13
CA PHE A 4 0.30 -7.54 5.42
C PHE A 4 1.19 -7.31 6.64
N SER A 5 1.17 -8.22 7.63
CA SER A 5 2.03 -8.07 8.79
C SER A 5 3.51 -8.13 8.40
N ILE A 6 3.85 -9.00 7.45
CA ILE A 6 5.22 -9.09 6.95
C ILE A 6 5.58 -7.85 6.17
N LEU A 7 4.66 -7.36 5.34
CA LEU A 7 4.90 -6.13 4.57
C LEU A 7 5.08 -4.94 5.50
N SER A 8 4.31 -4.88 6.59
CA SER A 8 4.42 -3.81 7.56
C SER A 8 5.79 -3.82 8.25
N ASP A 9 6.27 -5.00 8.64
CA ASP A 9 7.59 -5.11 9.26
C ASP A 9 8.70 -4.71 8.29
N ARG A 10 8.60 -5.15 7.04
CA ARG A 10 9.58 -4.79 6.01
C ARG A 10 9.56 -3.29 5.76
N LEU A 11 8.37 -2.68 5.79
CA LEU A 11 8.22 -1.26 5.56
C LEU A 11 8.94 -0.45 6.64
N GLU A 12 8.74 -0.82 7.88
CA GLU A 12 9.39 -0.12 8.98
C GLU A 12 10.90 -0.21 8.88
N ALA A 13 11.43 -1.38 8.57
CA ALA A 13 12.87 -1.55 8.40
C ALA A 13 13.40 -0.72 7.23
N ALA A 14 12.68 -0.71 6.12
CA ALA A 14 13.11 0.02 4.93
C ALA A 14 13.12 1.53 5.14
N ALA A 15 12.15 2.04 5.90
CA ALA A 15 12.04 3.49 6.14
C ALA A 15 13.15 4.00 7.05
N ASN A 16 13.86 3.10 7.75
CA ASN A 16 14.87 3.47 8.74
C ASN A 16 16.26 2.94 8.39
N THR A 17 16.45 2.43 7.19
CA THR A 17 17.77 1.90 6.79
C THR A 17 18.72 3.05 6.47
N ASP A 18 20.02 2.78 6.60
CA ASP A 18 21.06 3.77 6.33
C ASP A 18 21.21 4.07 4.84
N SER A 19 20.90 3.11 3.99
CA SER A 19 21.00 3.30 2.55
C SER A 19 19.65 3.75 2.02
N ALA A 20 19.51 5.07 1.80
CA ALA A 20 18.22 5.62 1.36
C ALA A 20 17.79 5.08 0.00
N ALA A 21 18.75 4.88 -0.91
CA ALA A 21 18.41 4.34 -2.23
C ALA A 21 17.85 2.93 -2.11
N ASP A 22 18.47 2.09 -1.26
CA ASP A 22 17.98 0.73 -1.03
C ASP A 22 16.65 0.74 -0.31
N GLY A 23 16.49 1.63 0.67
CA GLY A 23 15.22 1.76 1.39
C GLY A 23 14.10 2.16 0.45
N ALA A 24 14.36 3.11 -0.44
CA ALA A 24 13.36 3.55 -1.39
C ALA A 24 12.97 2.42 -2.35
N ALA A 25 13.94 1.65 -2.82
CA ALA A 25 13.66 0.52 -3.69
C ALA A 25 12.79 -0.53 -2.97
N GLU A 26 13.09 -0.78 -1.70
CA GLU A 26 12.32 -1.73 -0.93
C GLU A 26 10.90 -1.20 -0.65
N LEU A 27 10.76 0.08 -0.35
CA LEU A 27 9.45 0.67 -0.15
C LEU A 27 8.61 0.61 -1.41
N LEU A 28 9.22 0.81 -2.56
CA LEU A 28 8.51 0.67 -3.83
C LEU A 28 8.05 -0.77 -4.03
N ALA A 29 8.93 -1.74 -3.75
CA ALA A 29 8.59 -3.16 -3.90
C ALA A 29 7.46 -3.55 -2.95
N ILE A 30 7.49 -3.04 -1.72
CA ILE A 30 6.43 -3.30 -0.75
C ILE A 30 5.10 -2.74 -1.24
N SER A 31 5.12 -1.52 -1.77
CA SER A 31 3.90 -0.88 -2.29
C SER A 31 3.32 -1.69 -3.43
N GLU A 32 4.17 -2.22 -4.31
CA GLU A 32 3.71 -3.09 -5.37
C GLU A 32 3.11 -4.38 -4.82
N ALA A 33 3.74 -4.96 -3.79
CA ALA A 33 3.22 -6.19 -3.19
C ALA A 33 1.84 -5.97 -2.56
N VAL A 34 1.63 -4.79 -1.96
CA VAL A 34 0.32 -4.44 -1.42
C VAL A 34 -0.74 -4.47 -2.51
N LEU A 35 -0.44 -3.88 -3.66
CA LEU A 35 -1.41 -3.88 -4.76
C LEU A 35 -1.54 -5.23 -5.43
N GLU A 36 -0.48 -6.04 -5.43
CA GLU A 36 -0.58 -7.42 -5.89
C GLU A 36 -1.56 -8.21 -5.04
N ASN A 37 -1.50 -8.00 -3.72
CA ASN A 37 -2.45 -8.66 -2.82
C ASN A 37 -3.89 -8.32 -3.19
N TRP A 38 -4.15 -7.06 -3.49
CA TRP A 38 -5.49 -6.64 -3.90
C TRP A 38 -5.91 -7.34 -5.18
N ALA A 39 -5.03 -7.36 -6.19
CA ALA A 39 -5.36 -8.00 -7.47
C ALA A 39 -5.65 -9.49 -7.27
N GLU A 40 -4.77 -10.17 -6.50
CA GLU A 40 -4.91 -11.60 -6.29
C GLU A 40 -6.18 -11.92 -5.51
N SER A 41 -6.55 -11.08 -4.55
CA SER A 41 -7.76 -11.30 -3.77
C SER A 41 -9.02 -11.19 -4.63
N ARG A 42 -8.92 -10.51 -5.74
CA ARG A 42 -10.03 -10.39 -6.70
C ARG A 42 -9.84 -11.32 -7.89
N GLU A 43 -8.98 -12.32 -7.73
CA GLU A 43 -8.77 -13.36 -8.73
C GLU A 43 -8.24 -12.81 -10.04
N MET A 44 -7.40 -11.76 -9.95
CA MET A 44 -6.73 -11.19 -11.11
C MET A 44 -5.25 -11.52 -11.05
N GLU A 45 -4.66 -11.77 -12.22
CA GLU A 45 -3.22 -11.92 -12.34
C GLU A 45 -2.61 -10.52 -12.26
N PRO A 46 -1.74 -10.22 -11.28
CA PRO A 46 -1.16 -8.88 -11.20
C PRO A 46 -0.41 -8.53 -12.48
N THR A 47 -0.68 -7.35 -13.01
CA THR A 47 -0.09 -6.93 -14.26
C THR A 47 1.43 -6.77 -14.14
N ARG A 48 2.13 -6.97 -15.24
CA ARG A 48 3.57 -6.68 -15.33
C ARG A 48 3.82 -5.42 -16.14
N ASP A 49 2.76 -4.74 -16.56
CA ASP A 49 2.89 -3.50 -17.31
C ASP A 49 3.46 -2.40 -16.43
N GLU A 50 3.91 -1.33 -17.08
CA GLU A 50 4.34 -0.13 -16.41
C GLU A 50 3.54 1.04 -16.95
N LYS A 51 3.29 2.01 -16.08
CA LYS A 51 2.67 3.27 -16.46
C LYS A 51 3.58 4.37 -15.96
N GLU A 52 4.01 5.26 -16.85
CA GLU A 52 4.91 6.35 -16.52
C GLU A 52 6.20 5.82 -15.88
N GLY A 53 6.63 4.64 -16.31
CA GLY A 53 7.87 4.04 -15.80
C GLY A 53 7.71 3.23 -14.54
N PHE A 54 6.50 3.09 -14.00
CA PHE A 54 6.28 2.40 -12.72
C PHE A 54 5.24 1.30 -12.86
N ARG A 55 5.61 0.10 -12.45
CA ARG A 55 4.66 -1.00 -12.34
C ARG A 55 3.60 -0.67 -11.28
N LEU A 56 4.01 0.05 -10.22
CA LEU A 56 3.09 0.45 -9.15
C LEU A 56 1.87 1.18 -9.72
N LEU A 57 2.08 2.09 -10.66
CA LEU A 57 0.97 2.86 -11.23
C LEU A 57 0.08 2.01 -12.12
N ALA A 58 0.67 1.04 -12.83
CA ALA A 58 -0.11 0.11 -13.62
C ALA A 58 -0.92 -0.84 -12.73
N LEU A 59 -0.34 -1.28 -11.61
CA LEU A 59 -1.06 -2.11 -10.64
C LEU A 59 -2.25 -1.36 -10.05
N HIS A 60 -2.06 -0.08 -9.75
CA HIS A 60 -3.18 0.71 -9.24
C HIS A 60 -4.29 0.82 -10.28
N ARG A 61 -3.92 1.09 -11.53
CA ARG A 61 -4.91 1.18 -12.60
C ARG A 61 -5.68 -0.14 -12.74
N GLN A 62 -4.96 -1.27 -12.68
CA GLN A 62 -5.60 -2.57 -12.73
C GLN A 62 -6.56 -2.75 -11.57
N GLY A 63 -6.12 -2.41 -10.36
CA GLY A 63 -6.91 -2.63 -9.14
C GLY A 63 -8.13 -1.75 -9.05
N SER A 64 -8.11 -0.57 -9.68
CA SER A 64 -9.23 0.36 -9.61
C SER A 64 -10.33 0.06 -10.63
N LYS A 65 -10.08 -0.86 -11.54
CA LYS A 65 -11.02 -1.16 -12.60
C LYS A 65 -12.30 -1.73 -12.01
N GLY A 66 -13.42 -1.05 -12.24
CA GLY A 66 -14.70 -1.48 -11.69
C GLY A 66 -14.86 -1.24 -10.20
N VAL A 67 -13.90 -0.55 -9.57
CA VAL A 67 -13.95 -0.26 -8.14
C VAL A 67 -13.64 1.22 -7.94
N PRO A 68 -14.63 2.11 -8.14
CA PRO A 68 -14.36 3.55 -8.08
C PRO A 68 -13.75 4.03 -6.76
N SER A 69 -14.10 3.40 -5.65
CA SER A 69 -13.54 3.80 -4.35
C SER A 69 -12.04 3.56 -4.27
N PHE A 70 -11.49 2.69 -5.10
CA PHE A 70 -10.06 2.41 -5.11
C PHE A 70 -9.26 3.59 -5.65
N ASN A 71 -9.92 4.54 -6.31
CA ASN A 71 -9.23 5.73 -6.78
C ASN A 71 -8.75 6.63 -5.63
N ALA A 72 -9.25 6.40 -4.42
CA ALA A 72 -8.82 7.19 -3.27
C ALA A 72 -7.32 7.06 -3.00
N CYS A 73 -6.68 5.95 -3.40
CA CYS A 73 -5.25 5.77 -3.18
C CYS A 73 -4.42 6.09 -4.43
N ARG A 74 -5.03 6.67 -5.46
CA ARG A 74 -4.29 6.99 -6.68
C ARG A 74 -3.15 7.96 -6.42
N GLU A 75 -3.44 9.06 -5.71
CA GLU A 75 -2.41 10.05 -5.43
C GLU A 75 -1.35 9.50 -4.48
N THR A 76 -1.76 8.62 -3.57
CA THR A 76 -0.81 7.97 -2.68
C THR A 76 0.23 7.18 -3.49
N CYS A 77 -0.22 6.44 -4.49
CA CYS A 77 0.70 5.70 -5.36
C CYS A 77 1.62 6.64 -6.12
N ARG A 78 1.09 7.76 -6.60
CA ARG A 78 1.92 8.73 -7.31
C ARG A 78 2.94 9.38 -6.38
N GLU A 79 2.59 9.57 -5.11
CA GLU A 79 3.54 10.11 -4.13
C GLU A 79 4.66 9.12 -3.83
N VAL A 80 4.35 7.83 -3.78
CA VAL A 80 5.40 6.83 -3.62
C VAL A 80 6.38 6.92 -4.78
N ALA A 81 5.87 7.00 -6.01
CA ALA A 81 6.71 7.10 -7.19
C ALA A 81 7.53 8.39 -7.18
N TYR A 82 6.92 9.50 -6.77
CA TYR A 82 7.62 10.78 -6.68
C TYR A 82 8.78 10.70 -5.70
N HIS A 83 8.56 10.16 -4.51
CA HIS A 83 9.63 10.07 -3.52
C HIS A 83 10.72 9.10 -3.96
N PHE A 84 10.34 8.02 -4.64
CA PHE A 84 11.33 7.10 -5.19
C PHE A 84 12.26 7.83 -6.15
N ASN A 85 11.69 8.57 -7.10
CA ASN A 85 12.50 9.32 -8.06
C ASN A 85 13.39 10.35 -7.39
N LEU A 86 12.82 11.07 -6.42
CA LEU A 86 13.57 12.12 -5.74
C LEU A 86 14.79 11.55 -5.01
N ILE A 87 14.61 10.44 -4.31
CA ILE A 87 15.70 9.81 -3.56
C ILE A 87 16.75 9.23 -4.52
N GLN A 88 16.30 8.60 -5.61
CA GLN A 88 17.24 8.00 -6.56
C GLN A 88 18.06 9.06 -7.30
N LEU A 89 17.45 10.20 -7.58
CA LEU A 89 18.14 11.29 -8.30
C LEU A 89 19.08 12.08 -7.39
N GLN A 90 18.78 12.17 -6.11
CA GLN A 90 19.54 12.97 -5.17
C GLN A 90 19.84 12.19 -3.89
N PRO A 91 20.58 11.07 -4.01
CA PRO A 91 20.78 10.20 -2.84
C PRO A 91 21.63 10.86 -1.75
N ASP A 92 22.45 11.87 -2.10
CA ASP A 92 23.33 12.55 -1.15
C ASP A 92 22.75 13.87 -0.64
N HIS A 93 21.48 14.15 -0.93
CA HIS A 93 20.85 15.39 -0.46
C HIS A 93 20.77 15.38 1.06
N PRO A 94 20.99 16.54 1.73
CA PRO A 94 20.94 16.58 3.20
C PRO A 94 19.63 16.07 3.80
N ASP A 95 18.51 16.21 3.08
CA ASP A 95 17.21 15.80 3.58
C ASP A 95 16.83 14.38 3.18
N THR A 96 17.78 13.60 2.64
CA THR A 96 17.45 12.28 2.10
C THR A 96 16.83 11.37 3.15
N ALA A 97 17.35 11.39 4.39
CA ALA A 97 16.79 10.56 5.45
C ALA A 97 15.34 10.94 5.73
N LYS A 98 15.03 12.25 5.73
CA LYS A 98 13.65 12.72 5.90
C LYS A 98 12.77 12.30 4.75
N ARG A 99 13.31 12.37 3.53
CA ARG A 99 12.57 11.97 2.34
C ARG A 99 12.22 10.49 2.39
N LEU A 100 13.16 9.68 2.88
CA LEU A 100 12.90 8.23 3.03
C LEU A 100 11.81 7.99 4.07
N GLN A 101 11.86 8.69 5.19
CA GLN A 101 10.82 8.56 6.21
C GLN A 101 9.46 8.98 5.68
N MET A 102 9.42 10.07 4.90
CA MET A 102 8.17 10.52 4.30
C MET A 102 7.64 9.47 3.32
N MET A 103 8.52 8.89 2.51
CA MET A 103 8.12 7.83 1.61
C MET A 103 7.53 6.65 2.39
N GLY A 104 8.14 6.33 3.53
CA GLY A 104 7.63 5.27 4.40
C GLY A 104 6.22 5.56 4.91
N LEU A 105 5.96 6.81 5.29
CA LEU A 105 4.63 7.20 5.74
C LEU A 105 3.60 7.05 4.62
N VAL A 106 3.96 7.46 3.41
CA VAL A 106 3.07 7.37 2.27
C VAL A 106 2.82 5.91 1.91
N ALA A 107 3.87 5.09 1.91
CA ALA A 107 3.72 3.66 1.62
C ALA A 107 2.87 2.97 2.69
N ASN A 108 3.03 3.37 3.95
CA ASN A 108 2.22 2.82 5.03
C ASN A 108 0.76 3.21 4.87
N HIS A 109 0.51 4.42 4.41
CA HIS A 109 -0.87 4.86 4.14
C HIS A 109 -1.51 3.95 3.08
N LEU A 110 -0.76 3.62 2.04
CA LEU A 110 -1.26 2.71 1.01
C LEU A 110 -1.55 1.34 1.59
N LEU A 111 -0.63 0.82 2.40
CA LEU A 111 -0.79 -0.49 3.02
C LEU A 111 -2.06 -0.52 3.89
N LEU A 112 -2.26 0.50 4.71
CA LEU A 112 -3.41 0.55 5.58
C LEU A 112 -4.72 0.69 4.79
N PHE A 113 -4.70 1.49 3.73
CA PHE A 113 -5.89 1.64 2.90
C PHE A 113 -6.29 0.31 2.26
N VAL A 114 -5.33 -0.36 1.64
CA VAL A 114 -5.64 -1.60 0.91
C VAL A 114 -6.01 -2.72 1.88
N SER A 115 -5.24 -2.88 2.97
CA SER A 115 -5.54 -3.93 3.93
C SER A 115 -6.90 -3.70 4.58
N GLY A 116 -7.22 -2.45 4.91
CA GLY A 116 -8.52 -2.13 5.47
C GLY A 116 -9.66 -2.41 4.49
N LYS A 117 -9.44 -2.09 3.23
CA LYS A 117 -10.46 -2.34 2.21
C LYS A 117 -10.67 -3.84 2.01
N MET A 118 -9.59 -4.62 1.99
CA MET A 118 -9.71 -6.07 1.89
C MET A 118 -10.41 -6.66 3.10
N GLN A 119 -10.13 -6.13 4.29
CA GLN A 119 -10.76 -6.60 5.50
C GLN A 119 -12.26 -6.33 5.47
N VAL A 120 -12.66 -5.13 5.07
CA VAL A 120 -14.07 -4.76 4.98
C VAL A 120 -14.80 -5.66 3.99
N GLU A 121 -14.15 -5.98 2.87
CA GLU A 121 -14.76 -6.82 1.85
C GLU A 121 -14.52 -8.30 2.09
N LYS A 122 -13.84 -8.64 3.21
CA LYS A 122 -13.56 -10.02 3.60
C LYS A 122 -12.76 -10.78 2.55
N LEU A 123 -11.83 -10.06 1.93
CA LEU A 123 -10.90 -10.64 0.96
C LEU A 123 -9.59 -10.97 1.66
N GLY A 124 -8.96 -12.07 1.25
CA GLY A 124 -7.67 -12.45 1.79
C GLY A 124 -7.77 -13.05 3.19
N GLU A 125 -6.59 -13.25 3.82
CA GLU A 125 -6.50 -13.84 5.14
C GLU A 125 -6.05 -12.80 6.15
N PHE A 126 -6.68 -12.84 7.33
CA PHE A 126 -6.33 -11.93 8.41
C PHE A 126 -6.13 -12.74 9.67
N CYS A 127 -5.14 -12.35 10.48
CA CYS A 127 -4.98 -12.98 11.77
C CYS A 127 -6.14 -12.59 12.67
N CYS A 128 -6.33 -13.37 13.75
CA CYS A 128 -7.46 -13.13 14.64
C CYS A 128 -7.45 -11.71 15.19
N ALA A 129 -6.26 -11.18 15.49
CA ALA A 129 -6.16 -9.85 16.08
C ALA A 129 -6.59 -8.76 15.11
N SER A 130 -6.54 -9.02 13.83
CA SER A 130 -6.93 -8.01 12.84
C SER A 130 -8.37 -8.14 12.40
N ARG A 131 -9.09 -9.12 12.90
CA ARG A 131 -10.50 -9.26 12.54
C ARG A 131 -11.28 -8.10 13.14
N PRO A 132 -12.16 -7.50 12.36
CA PRO A 132 -12.95 -6.41 12.89
C PRO A 132 -13.90 -6.91 13.95
N ILE A 133 -13.79 -6.33 15.11
CA ILE A 133 -14.70 -6.67 16.20
C ILE A 133 -16.13 -6.32 15.80
N ARG A 134 -16.27 -5.26 15.05
CA ARG A 134 -17.57 -4.80 14.60
C ARG A 134 -18.26 -5.75 13.65
N SER A 135 -17.57 -6.73 13.13
CA SER A 135 -18.20 -7.67 12.21
C SER A 135 -19.25 -8.51 12.90
N GLU A 136 -19.19 -8.54 14.20
CA GLU A 136 -20.22 -9.26 14.95
C GLU A 136 -21.48 -8.46 15.05
N ALA A 137 -21.31 -7.21 15.19
CA ALA A 137 -22.46 -6.38 15.23
C ALA A 137 -22.95 -6.11 13.84
N GLY A 138 -22.33 -6.25 13.59
CA GLY A 138 -22.46 -6.18 12.59
C GLY A 138 -22.43 -5.64 12.15
N SER A 139 -22.56 -5.45 12.47
CA SER A 139 -22.36 -5.21 11.99
C SER A 139 -22.31 -4.53 12.15
N ASP A 140 -22.50 -4.06 12.84
CA ASP A 140 -22.28 -3.45 12.85
C ASP A 140 -21.77 -2.76 12.63
N LEU A 141 -21.82 -2.18 12.86
CA LEU A 141 -21.22 -1.65 12.42
C LEU A 141 -21.03 -1.54 11.27
N GLU A 142 -21.19 -1.79 10.92
CA GLU A 142 -20.83 -1.85 9.82
C GLU A 142 -21.14 -1.25 9.30
N GLU A 143 -21.33 -0.69 10.05
CA GLU A 143 -21.25 -0.31 9.58
C GLU A 143 -20.84 0.73 9.80
N ILE A 144 -20.67 1.30 10.66
CA ILE A 144 -20.12 2.07 10.66
C ILE A 144 -19.38 2.67 10.11
N GLN A 145 -19.09 2.82 10.10
CA GLN A 145 -18.45 2.90 9.38
C GLN A 145 -18.48 3.11 8.58
N GLU A 146 -18.91 3.09 8.63
CA GLU A 146 -18.88 2.85 7.75
C GLU A 146 -18.83 3.57 7.52
N GLN A 147 -18.76 3.93 8.24
CA GLN A 147 -18.53 4.14 7.94
C GLN A 147 -17.79 4.80 7.77
N ASN A 148 -17.55 5.19 8.29
CA ASN A 148 -16.82 5.30 7.97
C ASN A 148 -16.20 5.29 7.43
N HIS A 149 -16.15 5.31 7.39
CA HIS A 149 -15.60 4.76 6.65
C HIS A 149 -15.49 4.95 5.83
N ALA A 150 -15.62 5.08 6.32
CA ALA A 150 -15.60 4.79 5.56
C ALA A 150 -15.64 4.75 5.04
#